data_96b3360a36dec37650fae26063823701
#
_entry.id   96b3360a36dec37650fae26063823701
#
_cell.length_a   1.000
_cell.length_b   1.000
_cell.length_c   1.000
_cell.angle_alpha   90.00
_cell.angle_beta   90.00
_cell.angle_gamma   90.00
#
_symmetry.space_group_name_H-M   'P 1'
#
loop_
_entity.id
_entity.type
_entity.pdbx_description
1 polymer ?
#
loop_
_entity_poly.entity_id
_entity_poly.type
_entity_poly.pdbx_seq_one_letter_code
_entity_poly.pdbx_strand_id
1 'polypeptide(L)'
;MIMRYSPQSGLASQETPLGKMSIPLLKNTLVRLNNSEKIIQAISMNNFYKKKHDVYSSYLIELFTRSDYSDAEDPITANHYETFAGDINNNSFIQIKCIADEKSIKKIRYRVIGCPYLMASLEWLCENLEKKFIDDIEKISLIDLMEILKIPSDRRSIILLLEDAVNEIRLQLLKKTT
;
A
#
# COMPACT_ATOMS: atom_id res chain seq x y z
N MET A 1 12.08 26.68 -58.36
CA MET A 1 13.36 26.08 -57.93
C MET A 1 13.02 25.17 -56.73
N ILE A 2 12.89 23.89 -57.04
CA ILE A 2 12.38 22.86 -56.11
C ILE A 2 13.59 22.10 -55.57
N MET A 3 13.87 22.23 -54.28
CA MET A 3 14.86 21.39 -53.61
C MET A 3 14.15 20.23 -52.93
N ARG A 4 14.43 19.02 -53.42
CA ARG A 4 14.05 17.73 -52.84
C ARG A 4 15.04 17.41 -51.71
N TYR A 5 14.52 17.09 -50.53
CA TYR A 5 15.30 16.50 -49.44
C TYR A 5 15.03 15.00 -49.34
N SER A 6 16.07 14.21 -49.49
CA SER A 6 16.05 12.76 -49.33
C SER A 6 16.10 12.37 -47.85
N PRO A 7 15.40 11.33 -47.41
CA PRO A 7 15.55 10.82 -46.06
C PRO A 7 16.73 9.85 -45.98
N GLN A 8 17.67 10.12 -45.08
CA GLN A 8 18.70 9.15 -44.73
C GLN A 8 18.16 8.21 -43.64
N SER A 9 18.21 6.93 -43.93
CA SER A 9 18.01 5.80 -43.04
C SER A 9 19.17 5.69 -42.04
N GLY A 10 18.84 5.68 -40.75
CA GLY A 10 19.76 5.36 -39.67
C GLY A 10 18.97 4.72 -38.53
N LEU A 11 18.70 3.43 -38.67
CA LEU A 11 18.25 2.56 -37.61
C LEU A 11 19.44 2.35 -36.63
N ALA A 12 19.48 3.10 -35.57
CA ALA A 12 20.25 2.74 -34.37
C ALA A 12 19.26 2.15 -33.37
N SER A 13 19.26 0.83 -33.28
CA SER A 13 18.65 0.08 -32.17
C SER A 13 19.32 0.47 -30.87
N GLN A 14 18.73 1.41 -30.14
CA GLN A 14 19.06 1.62 -28.76
C GLN A 14 18.24 0.64 -27.92
N GLU A 15 18.90 -0.43 -27.50
CA GLU A 15 18.47 -1.25 -26.39
C GLU A 15 18.39 -0.34 -25.13
N THR A 16 17.19 0.04 -24.73
CA THR A 16 16.97 0.68 -23.43
C THR A 16 17.18 -0.37 -22.35
N PRO A 17 18.06 -0.14 -21.38
CA PRO A 17 18.22 -1.07 -20.26
C PRO A 17 16.92 -1.12 -19.48
N LEU A 18 16.38 -2.34 -19.30
CA LEU A 18 15.28 -2.70 -18.38
C LEU A 18 15.68 -2.39 -16.92
N GLY A 19 15.72 -1.15 -16.58
CA GLY A 19 16.14 -0.71 -15.27
C GLY A 19 15.40 0.52 -14.79
N LYS A 20 14.35 0.29 -14.03
CA LYS A 20 13.54 1.18 -13.18
C LYS A 20 12.07 1.24 -13.58
N MET A 21 11.37 0.12 -13.57
CA MET A 21 9.92 0.17 -13.33
C MET A 21 9.71 0.47 -11.85
N SER A 22 9.17 1.63 -11.55
CA SER A 22 8.81 2.01 -10.20
C SER A 22 7.69 1.10 -9.68
N ILE A 23 7.80 0.67 -8.44
CA ILE A 23 6.88 -0.23 -7.72
C ILE A 23 5.38 0.16 -7.85
N PRO A 24 4.98 1.46 -7.96
CA PRO A 24 3.59 1.86 -8.21
C PRO A 24 2.97 1.33 -9.51
N LEU A 25 3.77 1.21 -10.59
CA LEU A 25 3.27 0.66 -11.86
C LEU A 25 2.92 -0.83 -11.76
N LEU A 26 3.67 -1.58 -10.94
CA LEU A 26 3.44 -3.01 -10.72
C LEU A 26 2.12 -3.28 -10.00
N LYS A 27 1.73 -2.44 -9.01
CA LYS A 27 0.45 -2.61 -8.30
C LYS A 27 -0.77 -2.33 -9.19
N ASN A 28 -0.72 -1.29 -10.02
CA ASN A 28 -1.79 -1.01 -10.96
C ASN A 28 -1.96 -2.10 -12.04
N THR A 29 -0.90 -2.87 -12.30
CA THR A 29 -0.95 -4.01 -13.21
C THR A 29 -1.52 -5.25 -12.51
N LEU A 30 -1.17 -5.49 -11.23
CA LEU A 30 -1.69 -6.62 -10.43
C LEU A 30 -3.21 -6.59 -10.25
N VAL A 31 -3.80 -5.41 -10.10
CA VAL A 31 -5.27 -5.24 -9.95
C VAL A 31 -6.06 -5.72 -11.19
N ARG A 32 -5.42 -5.80 -12.36
CA ARG A 32 -6.06 -6.23 -13.61
C ARG A 32 -5.85 -7.71 -13.95
N LEU A 33 -5.06 -8.42 -13.17
CA LEU A 33 -4.71 -9.81 -13.44
C LEU A 33 -5.72 -10.76 -12.79
N ASN A 34 -5.94 -11.94 -13.42
CA ASN A 34 -6.68 -13.02 -12.79
C ASN A 34 -5.88 -13.66 -11.63
N ASN A 35 -6.53 -14.47 -10.81
CA ASN A 35 -5.91 -15.05 -9.60
C ASN A 35 -4.65 -15.89 -9.91
N SER A 36 -4.63 -16.59 -11.04
CA SER A 36 -3.48 -17.41 -11.45
C SER A 36 -2.28 -16.55 -11.84
N GLU A 37 -2.52 -15.45 -12.55
CA GLU A 37 -1.48 -14.49 -12.94
C GLU A 37 -0.95 -13.72 -11.72
N LYS A 38 -1.82 -13.38 -10.76
CA LYS A 38 -1.40 -12.78 -9.47
C LYS A 38 -0.46 -13.71 -8.70
N ILE A 39 -0.75 -15.01 -8.65
CA ILE A 39 0.10 -16.01 -7.99
C ILE A 39 1.46 -16.12 -8.70
N ILE A 40 1.48 -16.23 -10.02
CA ILE A 40 2.72 -16.34 -10.81
C ILE A 40 3.57 -15.09 -10.63
N GLN A 41 2.96 -13.90 -10.64
CA GLN A 41 3.66 -12.64 -10.46
C GLN A 41 4.17 -12.48 -9.03
N ALA A 42 3.41 -12.90 -8.01
CA ALA A 42 3.85 -12.94 -6.63
C ALA A 42 5.04 -13.89 -6.41
N ILE A 43 5.03 -15.08 -7.04
CA ILE A 43 6.13 -16.04 -7.00
C ILE A 43 7.37 -15.46 -7.70
N SER A 44 7.20 -14.83 -8.86
CA SER A 44 8.28 -14.18 -9.62
C SER A 44 8.89 -13.03 -8.83
N MET A 45 8.06 -12.17 -8.21
CA MET A 45 8.53 -11.09 -7.34
C MET A 45 9.25 -11.64 -6.11
N ASN A 46 8.73 -12.68 -5.47
CA ASN A 46 9.37 -13.32 -4.31
C ASN A 46 10.76 -13.87 -4.68
N ASN A 47 10.89 -14.51 -5.85
CA ASN A 47 12.19 -14.97 -6.36
C ASN A 47 13.13 -13.82 -6.71
N PHE A 48 12.62 -12.72 -7.24
CA PHE A 48 13.42 -11.52 -7.54
C PHE A 48 13.96 -10.88 -6.26
N TYR A 49 13.14 -10.75 -5.22
CA TYR A 49 13.55 -10.21 -3.92
C TYR A 49 14.52 -11.14 -3.20
N LYS A 50 14.32 -12.45 -3.25
CA LYS A 50 15.21 -13.45 -2.62
C LYS A 50 16.61 -13.45 -3.23
N LYS A 51 16.74 -13.08 -4.50
CA LYS A 51 18.02 -13.04 -5.23
C LYS A 51 18.83 -11.76 -4.99
N LYS A 52 18.23 -10.71 -4.43
CA LYS A 52 18.81 -9.36 -4.28
C LYS A 52 19.08 -8.95 -2.82
N HIS A 53 19.42 -9.89 -1.95
CA HIS A 53 19.54 -9.74 -0.48
C HIS A 53 18.17 -9.66 0.23
N ASP A 54 18.10 -10.24 1.44
CA ASP A 54 16.93 -10.28 2.34
C ASP A 54 16.54 -8.89 2.87
N VAL A 55 16.21 -7.97 1.96
CA VAL A 55 15.77 -6.60 2.31
C VAL A 55 14.44 -6.61 3.04
N TYR A 56 13.58 -7.58 2.73
CA TYR A 56 12.26 -7.70 3.31
C TYR A 56 12.08 -9.06 3.97
N SER A 57 11.46 -9.08 5.14
CA SER A 57 11.07 -10.36 5.77
C SER A 57 10.01 -11.09 4.94
N SER A 58 9.94 -12.42 5.06
CA SER A 58 8.92 -13.24 4.40
C SER A 58 7.51 -12.79 4.77
N TYR A 59 7.29 -12.43 6.03
CA TYR A 59 6.01 -11.95 6.52
C TYR A 59 5.61 -10.59 5.92
N LEU A 60 6.58 -9.68 5.76
CA LEU A 60 6.31 -8.41 5.07
C LEU A 60 5.93 -8.64 3.61
N ILE A 61 6.60 -9.55 2.92
CA ILE A 61 6.30 -9.90 1.53
C ILE A 61 4.89 -10.48 1.42
N GLU A 62 4.51 -11.36 2.33
CA GLU A 62 3.17 -11.94 2.40
C GLU A 62 2.10 -10.84 2.51
N LEU A 63 2.21 -9.95 3.49
CA LEU A 63 1.27 -8.85 3.68
C LEU A 63 1.24 -7.90 2.47
N PHE A 64 2.41 -7.53 1.95
CA PHE A 64 2.51 -6.65 0.80
C PHE A 64 1.85 -7.22 -0.46
N THR A 65 1.86 -8.54 -0.65
CA THR A 65 1.29 -9.20 -1.84
C THR A 65 -0.19 -9.54 -1.68
N ARG A 66 -0.68 -9.63 -0.47
CA ARG A 66 -2.04 -10.09 -0.14
C ARG A 66 -3.13 -9.11 -0.58
N SER A 67 -3.00 -7.84 -0.23
CA SER A 67 -3.92 -6.72 -0.55
C SER A 67 -5.42 -6.96 -0.30
N ASP A 68 -5.77 -7.77 0.71
CA ASP A 68 -7.16 -8.17 1.03
C ASP A 68 -8.01 -6.97 1.50
N TYR A 69 -7.36 -5.97 2.10
CA TYR A 69 -7.99 -4.76 2.61
C TYR A 69 -7.87 -3.55 1.67
N SER A 70 -7.43 -3.76 0.43
CA SER A 70 -7.37 -2.69 -0.56
C SER A 70 -8.77 -2.24 -1.00
N ASP A 71 -9.06 -0.94 -0.94
CA ASP A 71 -10.32 -0.35 -1.44
C ASP A 71 -10.52 -0.56 -2.96
N ALA A 72 -9.46 -0.92 -3.69
CA ALA A 72 -9.57 -1.28 -5.10
C ALA A 72 -10.18 -2.67 -5.33
N GLU A 73 -9.99 -3.61 -4.39
CA GLU A 73 -10.52 -4.98 -4.47
C GLU A 73 -11.95 -5.08 -3.93
N ASP A 74 -12.24 -4.37 -2.84
CA ASP A 74 -13.53 -4.40 -2.16
C ASP A 74 -13.91 -2.99 -1.66
N PRO A 75 -14.36 -2.09 -2.57
CA PRO A 75 -14.57 -0.68 -2.26
C PRO A 75 -15.69 -0.45 -1.25
N ILE A 76 -15.49 0.53 -0.37
CA ILE A 76 -16.52 1.06 0.51
C ILE A 76 -17.27 2.17 -0.23
N THR A 77 -18.56 1.95 -0.50
CA THR A 77 -19.45 2.91 -1.18
C THR A 77 -20.56 3.46 -0.29
N ALA A 78 -20.84 2.81 0.86
CA ALA A 78 -21.82 3.27 1.84
C ALA A 78 -21.28 4.44 2.69
N ASN A 79 -22.13 5.00 3.58
CA ASN A 79 -21.69 5.98 4.56
C ASN A 79 -20.56 5.42 5.39
N HIS A 80 -19.43 6.12 5.42
CA HIS A 80 -18.19 5.70 6.06
C HIS A 80 -17.47 6.88 6.69
N TYR A 81 -16.54 6.54 7.56
CA TYR A 81 -15.52 7.46 8.06
C TYR A 81 -14.31 7.38 7.12
N GLU A 82 -13.67 8.51 6.89
CA GLU A 82 -12.54 8.60 5.99
C GLU A 82 -11.46 9.49 6.58
N THR A 83 -10.22 9.05 6.46
CA THR A 83 -9.05 9.83 6.84
C THR A 83 -7.98 9.77 5.77
N PHE A 84 -7.16 10.82 5.77
CA PHE A 84 -6.02 10.96 4.88
C PHE A 84 -4.79 11.32 5.69
N ALA A 85 -3.64 10.74 5.33
CA ALA A 85 -2.35 11.12 5.90
C ALA A 85 -1.26 11.11 4.83
N GLY A 86 -0.28 12.00 4.98
CA GLY A 86 0.85 12.12 4.06
C GLY A 86 0.60 12.98 2.84
N ASP A 87 1.48 12.85 1.85
CA ASP A 87 1.49 13.66 0.64
C ASP A 87 1.78 12.80 -0.59
N ILE A 88 0.92 12.90 -1.58
CA ILE A 88 1.03 12.20 -2.86
C ILE A 88 2.32 12.58 -3.60
N ASN A 89 2.72 13.85 -3.52
CA ASN A 89 3.92 14.34 -4.21
C ASN A 89 5.21 13.74 -3.63
N ASN A 90 5.18 13.34 -2.37
CA ASN A 90 6.29 12.69 -1.68
C ASN A 90 6.23 11.16 -1.78
N ASN A 91 5.33 10.59 -2.60
CA ASN A 91 5.11 9.15 -2.70
C ASN A 91 4.87 8.48 -1.33
N SER A 92 4.17 9.16 -0.43
CA SER A 92 3.85 8.69 0.91
C SER A 92 2.47 9.21 1.29
N PHE A 93 1.43 8.49 0.86
CA PHE A 93 0.03 8.88 1.06
C PHE A 93 -0.80 7.68 1.49
N ILE A 94 -1.67 7.91 2.46
CA ILE A 94 -2.64 6.95 2.99
C ILE A 94 -4.04 7.55 2.90
N GLN A 95 -4.99 6.75 2.49
CA GLN A 95 -6.41 6.97 2.68
C GLN A 95 -6.97 5.74 3.38
N ILE A 96 -7.67 5.92 4.50
CA ILE A 96 -8.37 4.85 5.20
C ILE A 96 -9.85 5.18 5.20
N LYS A 97 -10.68 4.21 4.85
CA LYS A 97 -12.13 4.26 4.97
C LYS A 97 -12.60 3.18 5.92
N CYS A 98 -13.54 3.50 6.79
CA CYS A 98 -14.16 2.47 7.62
C CYS A 98 -15.67 2.67 7.79
N ILE A 99 -16.37 1.56 7.91
CA ILE A 99 -17.75 1.49 8.36
C ILE A 99 -17.72 1.00 9.80
N ALA A 100 -18.33 1.75 10.71
CA ALA A 100 -18.42 1.38 12.11
C ALA A 100 -19.84 1.61 12.63
N ASP A 101 -20.25 0.80 13.61
CA ASP A 101 -21.38 1.10 14.47
C ASP A 101 -20.89 1.83 15.75
N GLU A 102 -21.75 1.91 16.77
CA GLU A 102 -21.42 2.59 18.05
C GLU A 102 -20.27 1.92 18.82
N LYS A 103 -19.97 0.67 18.57
CA LYS A 103 -19.02 -0.12 19.37
C LYS A 103 -17.88 -0.73 18.58
N SER A 104 -18.08 -1.02 17.29
CA SER A 104 -17.12 -1.83 16.54
C SER A 104 -16.96 -1.37 15.10
N ILE A 105 -15.75 -1.59 14.60
CA ILE A 105 -15.41 -1.42 13.18
C ILE A 105 -15.94 -2.63 12.42
N LYS A 106 -16.84 -2.40 11.46
CA LYS A 106 -17.45 -3.47 10.66
C LYS A 106 -16.65 -3.81 9.42
N LYS A 107 -16.13 -2.77 8.77
CA LYS A 107 -15.35 -2.91 7.55
C LYS A 107 -14.32 -1.79 7.49
N ILE A 108 -13.09 -2.10 7.11
CA ILE A 108 -12.03 -1.13 6.91
C ILE A 108 -11.31 -1.42 5.61
N ARG A 109 -11.01 -0.36 4.85
CA ARG A 109 -10.30 -0.46 3.57
C ARG A 109 -9.32 0.68 3.45
N TYR A 110 -8.25 0.47 2.69
CA TYR A 110 -7.24 1.49 2.47
C TYR A 110 -6.91 1.69 1.00
N ARG A 111 -6.42 2.88 0.68
CA ARG A 111 -5.63 3.19 -0.51
C ARG A 111 -4.28 3.73 -0.08
N VAL A 112 -3.25 3.42 -0.84
CA VAL A 112 -1.89 3.82 -0.48
C VAL A 112 -1.04 4.12 -1.70
N ILE A 113 -0.21 5.13 -1.57
CA ILE A 113 0.93 5.40 -2.44
C ILE A 113 2.16 5.39 -1.53
N GLY A 114 3.04 4.41 -1.69
CA GLY A 114 4.20 4.31 -0.81
C GLY A 114 5.07 3.09 -1.04
N CYS A 115 6.03 2.92 -0.15
CA CYS A 115 6.96 1.80 -0.19
C CYS A 115 6.30 0.49 0.33
N PRO A 116 6.92 -0.68 0.08
CA PRO A 116 6.40 -1.96 0.55
C PRO A 116 6.14 -2.04 2.06
N TYR A 117 6.97 -1.37 2.86
CA TYR A 117 6.76 -1.31 4.32
C TYR A 117 5.42 -0.64 4.66
N LEU A 118 5.11 0.50 4.05
CA LEU A 118 3.86 1.23 4.29
C LEU A 118 2.65 0.40 3.86
N MET A 119 2.76 -0.31 2.74
CA MET A 119 1.69 -1.14 2.21
C MET A 119 1.41 -2.35 3.12
N ALA A 120 2.46 -3.06 3.53
CA ALA A 120 2.36 -4.19 4.46
C ALA A 120 1.83 -3.74 5.85
N SER A 121 2.24 -2.56 6.31
CA SER A 121 1.77 -1.99 7.56
C SER A 121 0.27 -1.69 7.55
N LEU A 122 -0.26 -1.19 6.43
CA LEU A 122 -1.70 -0.94 6.28
C LEU A 122 -2.51 -2.23 6.19
N GLU A 123 -1.99 -3.24 5.49
CA GLU A 123 -2.62 -4.54 5.43
C GLU A 123 -2.73 -5.15 6.83
N TRP A 124 -1.62 -5.16 7.59
CA TRP A 124 -1.60 -5.61 8.98
C TRP A 124 -2.55 -4.82 9.86
N LEU A 125 -2.55 -3.48 9.74
CA LEU A 125 -3.41 -2.61 10.53
C LEU A 125 -4.89 -2.92 10.29
N CYS A 126 -5.31 -3.02 9.05
CA CYS A 126 -6.70 -3.31 8.70
C CYS A 126 -7.14 -4.69 9.18
N GLU A 127 -6.27 -5.71 9.07
CA GLU A 127 -6.51 -7.05 9.60
C GLU A 127 -6.73 -7.05 11.12
N ASN A 128 -5.99 -6.20 11.84
CA ASN A 128 -6.10 -6.11 13.30
C ASN A 128 -7.21 -5.20 13.79
N LEU A 129 -7.77 -4.35 12.94
CA LEU A 129 -8.87 -3.44 13.28
C LEU A 129 -10.24 -3.93 12.81
N GLU A 130 -10.34 -4.63 11.70
CA GLU A 130 -11.64 -5.09 11.18
C GLU A 130 -12.31 -6.03 12.19
N LYS A 131 -13.58 -5.78 12.47
CA LYS A 131 -14.41 -6.52 13.44
C LYS A 131 -13.97 -6.40 14.90
N LYS A 132 -13.11 -5.42 15.22
CA LYS A 132 -12.69 -5.11 16.59
C LYS A 132 -13.54 -3.99 17.18
N PHE A 133 -13.52 -3.89 18.52
CA PHE A 133 -14.14 -2.76 19.22
C PHE A 133 -13.34 -1.47 18.98
N ILE A 134 -14.05 -0.34 18.98
CA ILE A 134 -13.42 0.98 18.81
C ILE A 134 -12.39 1.24 19.92
N ASP A 135 -12.66 0.78 21.14
CA ASP A 135 -11.74 0.89 22.27
C ASP A 135 -10.45 0.07 22.10
N ASP A 136 -10.46 -0.94 21.24
CA ASP A 136 -9.27 -1.76 20.96
C ASP A 136 -8.26 -1.03 20.06
N ILE A 137 -8.67 0.04 19.39
CA ILE A 137 -7.76 0.88 18.58
C ILE A 137 -6.59 1.40 19.41
N GLU A 138 -6.85 1.79 20.68
CA GLU A 138 -5.82 2.28 21.60
C GLU A 138 -4.81 1.22 22.01
N LYS A 139 -5.18 -0.06 21.92
CA LYS A 139 -4.31 -1.17 22.32
C LYS A 139 -3.32 -1.57 21.24
N ILE A 140 -3.48 -1.03 20.03
CA ILE A 140 -2.57 -1.33 18.92
C ILE A 140 -1.29 -0.53 19.08
N SER A 141 -0.20 -1.24 19.35
CA SER A 141 1.14 -0.65 19.40
C SER A 141 1.72 -0.59 17.98
N LEU A 142 1.70 0.58 17.35
CA LEU A 142 2.33 0.78 16.05
C LEU A 142 3.86 0.76 16.12
N ILE A 143 4.44 1.00 17.30
CA ILE A 143 5.89 0.87 17.51
C ILE A 143 6.31 -0.60 17.40
N ASP A 144 5.52 -1.52 17.97
CA ASP A 144 5.82 -2.95 17.89
C ASP A 144 5.75 -3.46 16.43
N LEU A 145 4.99 -2.78 15.58
CA LEU A 145 4.93 -3.09 14.16
C LEU A 145 6.29 -2.94 13.46
N MET A 146 7.16 -2.04 13.94
CA MET A 146 8.53 -1.94 13.39
C MET A 146 9.30 -3.25 13.60
N GLU A 147 9.16 -3.87 14.76
CA GLU A 147 9.83 -5.14 15.08
C GLU A 147 9.18 -6.30 14.31
N ILE A 148 7.86 -6.36 14.29
CA ILE A 148 7.08 -7.40 13.58
C ILE A 148 7.42 -7.44 12.10
N LEU A 149 7.45 -6.28 11.44
CA LEU A 149 7.73 -6.17 10.00
C LEU A 149 9.21 -5.95 9.67
N LYS A 150 10.06 -5.87 10.69
CA LYS A 150 11.50 -5.54 10.56
C LYS A 150 11.72 -4.25 9.76
N ILE A 151 10.95 -3.21 10.09
CA ILE A 151 11.06 -1.90 9.45
C ILE A 151 12.36 -1.24 9.94
N PRO A 152 13.27 -0.83 9.04
CA PRO A 152 14.49 -0.15 9.42
C PRO A 152 14.23 1.18 10.15
N SER A 153 15.09 1.56 11.08
CA SER A 153 14.93 2.77 11.91
C SER A 153 14.90 4.07 11.10
N ASP A 154 15.56 4.12 9.95
CA ASP A 154 15.50 5.24 9.01
C ASP A 154 14.15 5.39 8.31
N ARG A 155 13.25 4.39 8.44
CA ARG A 155 11.88 4.38 7.93
C ARG A 155 10.83 4.65 9.00
N ARG A 156 11.21 5.14 10.17
CA ARG A 156 10.29 5.45 11.28
C ARG A 156 9.16 6.42 10.90
N SER A 157 9.37 7.26 9.90
CA SER A 157 8.34 8.15 9.35
C SER A 157 7.07 7.40 8.89
N ILE A 158 7.18 6.11 8.53
CA ILE A 158 6.04 5.26 8.18
C ILE A 158 5.11 5.07 9.39
N ILE A 159 5.69 4.83 10.56
CA ILE A 159 4.91 4.63 11.79
C ILE A 159 4.20 5.93 12.19
N LEU A 160 4.89 7.06 12.13
CA LEU A 160 4.27 8.36 12.42
C LEU A 160 3.09 8.63 11.48
N LEU A 161 3.24 8.33 10.21
CA LEU A 161 2.17 8.49 9.23
C LEU A 161 0.96 7.60 9.52
N LEU A 162 1.20 6.37 9.99
CA LEU A 162 0.13 5.46 10.42
C LEU A 162 -0.54 5.94 11.72
N GLU A 163 0.25 6.44 12.67
CA GLU A 163 -0.26 7.03 13.92
C GLU A 163 -1.20 8.19 13.64
N ASP A 164 -0.82 9.10 12.74
CA ASP A 164 -1.66 10.23 12.33
C ASP A 164 -2.99 9.74 11.74
N ALA A 165 -2.96 8.77 10.83
CA ALA A 165 -4.16 8.21 10.21
C ALA A 165 -5.06 7.49 11.22
N VAL A 166 -4.49 6.69 12.12
CA VAL A 166 -5.24 5.95 13.15
C VAL A 166 -5.87 6.89 14.17
N ASN A 167 -5.14 7.90 14.62
CA ASN A 167 -5.64 8.90 15.56
C ASN A 167 -6.80 9.69 14.95
N GLU A 168 -6.71 10.10 13.70
CA GLU A 168 -7.78 10.84 13.03
C GLU A 168 -9.05 9.99 12.88
N ILE A 169 -8.94 8.73 12.42
CA ILE A 169 -10.11 7.84 12.32
C ILE A 169 -10.76 7.60 13.68
N ARG A 170 -9.93 7.41 14.73
CA ARG A 170 -10.40 7.24 16.09
C ARG A 170 -11.18 8.46 16.58
N LEU A 171 -10.65 9.66 16.38
CA LEU A 171 -11.33 10.91 16.77
C LEU A 171 -12.69 11.06 16.09
N GLN A 172 -12.80 10.67 14.81
CA GLN A 172 -14.06 10.70 14.07
C GLN A 172 -15.07 9.71 14.65
N LEU A 173 -14.62 8.50 15.00
CA LEU A 173 -15.47 7.47 15.59
C LEU A 173 -16.00 7.87 16.97
N LEU A 174 -15.16 8.46 17.82
CA LEU A 174 -15.56 8.90 19.17
C LEU A 174 -16.54 10.08 19.16
N LYS A 175 -16.39 11.03 18.22
CA LYS A 175 -17.30 12.20 18.11
C LYS A 175 -18.76 11.83 17.83
N LYS A 176 -19.03 10.66 17.28
CA LYS A 176 -20.39 10.20 16.99
C LYS A 176 -21.06 9.52 18.20
N THR A 177 -20.28 9.10 19.17
CA THR A 177 -20.79 8.38 20.36
C THR A 177 -21.27 9.35 21.46
N THR A 178 -21.08 10.65 21.26
CA THR A 178 -21.52 11.73 22.17
C THR A 178 -22.74 12.42 21.59
#